data_5b8b91e9106aad61a7e34d35662c495b
#
_entry.id   5b8b91e9106aad61a7e34d35662c495b
#
_cell.length_a   1.000
_cell.length_b   1.000
_cell.length_c   1.000
_cell.angle_alpha   90.00
_cell.angle_beta   90.00
_cell.angle_gamma   90.00
#
_symmetry.space_group_name_H-M   'P 1'
#
loop_
_entity.id
_entity.type
_entity.pdbx_description
1 polymer ?
#
loop_
_entity_poly.entity_id
_entity_poly.type
_entity_poly.pdbx_seq_one_letter_code
_entity_poly.pdbx_strand_id
1 'polypeptide(L)'
;RKHLDTLLEASRLKDYCPNGLQVEGRPDVMRVLCGVTASQDLLDRAAAGGHDAVFVHHGLFWKGDDGRVTGFRRNRLRTLLANDISLFAYHLPLDVHPELGNNAQLARLMGWQGEGCFADQALGWIGRPAREGESAHAIACALAAALGREPLLVGDGQRAVRRIALQVFRHGAGQHARVGG
;
A
#
# COMPACT_ATOMS: atom_id res chain seq x y z
N ARG A 1 -8.91 11.25 11.95
CA ARG A 1 -7.45 11.34 11.94
C ARG A 1 -6.86 10.62 13.17
N LYS A 2 -7.07 11.12 14.40
CA LYS A 2 -6.46 10.56 15.62
C LYS A 2 -6.62 9.05 15.77
N HIS A 3 -7.80 8.50 15.44
CA HIS A 3 -8.06 7.07 15.49
C HIS A 3 -7.12 6.28 14.56
N LEU A 4 -6.97 6.71 13.29
CA LEU A 4 -6.09 6.05 12.33
C LEU A 4 -4.61 6.19 12.70
N ASP A 5 -4.19 7.37 13.16
CA ASP A 5 -2.82 7.62 13.63
C ASP A 5 -2.45 6.69 14.79
N THR A 6 -3.38 6.47 15.73
CA THR A 6 -3.21 5.55 16.85
C THR A 6 -3.25 4.08 16.42
N LEU A 7 -4.25 3.71 15.63
CA LEU A 7 -4.45 2.33 15.16
C LEU A 7 -3.24 1.82 14.37
N LEU A 8 -2.73 2.66 13.47
CA LEU A 8 -1.61 2.30 12.59
C LEU A 8 -0.24 2.67 13.19
N GLU A 9 -0.18 3.19 14.42
CA GLU A 9 1.05 3.64 15.07
C GLU A 9 1.92 4.52 14.14
N ALA A 10 1.29 5.47 13.44
CA ALA A 10 1.89 6.19 12.32
C ALA A 10 3.21 6.91 12.65
N SER A 11 3.38 7.34 13.92
CA SER A 11 4.59 8.01 14.40
C SER A 11 5.76 7.06 14.71
N ARG A 12 5.52 5.75 14.80
CA ARG A 12 6.55 4.76 15.15
C ARG A 12 7.58 4.55 14.04
N LEU A 13 7.16 4.76 12.80
CA LEU A 13 7.95 4.41 11.63
C LEU A 13 8.59 5.64 10.97
N LYS A 14 9.85 5.50 10.59
CA LYS A 14 10.54 6.46 9.74
C LYS A 14 10.18 6.17 8.29
N ASP A 15 9.36 7.01 7.71
CA ASP A 15 8.86 6.84 6.36
C ASP A 15 9.39 7.89 5.36
N TYR A 16 9.14 7.62 4.08
CA TYR A 16 9.49 8.50 2.95
C TYR A 16 8.34 9.43 2.57
N CYS A 17 7.18 9.25 3.15
CA CYS A 17 6.04 10.14 2.97
C CYS A 17 5.47 10.55 4.33
N PRO A 18 4.81 11.72 4.41
CA PRO A 18 4.06 12.09 5.60
C PRO A 18 2.83 11.18 5.71
N ASN A 19 2.81 10.34 6.76
CA ASN A 19 1.65 9.50 7.08
C ASN A 19 0.55 10.32 7.75
N GLY A 20 -0.71 9.98 7.45
CA GLY A 20 -1.89 10.64 7.98
C GLY A 20 -2.57 11.57 6.98
N LEU A 21 -3.13 12.68 7.47
CA LEU A 21 -3.81 13.67 6.65
C LEU A 21 -2.80 14.45 5.81
N GLN A 22 -2.86 14.29 4.51
CA GLN A 22 -1.99 14.98 3.54
C GLN A 22 -2.62 16.21 2.90
N VAL A 23 -3.94 16.17 2.68
CA VAL A 23 -4.71 17.31 2.17
C VAL A 23 -5.96 17.42 3.04
N GLU A 24 -6.19 18.59 3.60
CA GLU A 24 -7.36 18.85 4.43
C GLU A 24 -8.52 19.32 3.57
N GLY A 25 -9.66 18.69 3.73
CA GLY A 25 -10.94 19.06 3.14
C GLY A 25 -11.95 19.42 4.24
N ARG A 26 -13.23 19.08 4.02
CA ARG A 26 -14.29 19.37 5.00
C ARG A 26 -14.07 18.64 6.32
N PRO A 27 -14.52 19.24 7.45
CA PRO A 27 -14.29 18.67 8.78
C PRO A 27 -15.11 17.38 9.02
N ASP A 28 -16.32 17.31 8.47
CA ASP A 28 -17.21 16.17 8.64
C ASP A 28 -17.04 15.18 7.50
N VAL A 29 -16.66 13.96 7.84
CA VAL A 29 -16.41 12.87 6.89
C VAL A 29 -17.42 11.76 7.10
N MET A 30 -18.33 11.60 6.14
CA MET A 30 -19.36 10.55 6.13
C MET A 30 -19.07 9.46 5.09
N ARG A 31 -18.42 9.83 3.97
CA ARG A 31 -18.16 8.94 2.85
C ARG A 31 -16.68 8.92 2.52
N VAL A 32 -16.08 7.73 2.58
CA VAL A 32 -14.65 7.53 2.29
C VAL A 32 -14.53 6.63 1.08
N LEU A 33 -13.68 7.02 0.12
CA LEU A 33 -13.25 6.17 -0.98
C LEU A 33 -11.86 5.63 -0.68
N CYS A 34 -11.69 4.32 -0.74
CA CYS A 34 -10.38 3.69 -0.54
C CYS A 34 -9.73 3.32 -1.87
N GLY A 35 -8.42 3.43 -1.93
CA GLY A 35 -7.62 3.02 -3.09
C GLY A 35 -6.16 2.77 -2.71
N VAL A 36 -5.37 2.26 -3.64
CA VAL A 36 -3.95 2.01 -3.40
C VAL A 36 -3.13 3.28 -3.58
N THR A 37 -3.35 4.00 -4.66
CA THR A 37 -2.57 5.20 -5.03
C THR A 37 -3.51 6.38 -5.30
N ALA A 38 -3.16 7.57 -4.83
CA ALA A 38 -3.87 8.82 -5.11
C ALA A 38 -3.71 9.23 -6.60
N SER A 39 -4.20 8.37 -7.51
CA SER A 39 -4.21 8.64 -8.95
C SER A 39 -5.28 9.67 -9.30
N GLN A 40 -5.15 10.33 -10.47
CA GLN A 40 -6.17 11.27 -10.93
C GLN A 40 -7.54 10.58 -11.06
N ASP A 41 -7.58 9.38 -11.65
CA ASP A 41 -8.82 8.61 -11.81
C ASP A 41 -9.53 8.33 -10.48
N LEU A 42 -8.78 7.94 -9.43
CA LEU A 42 -9.34 7.71 -8.10
C LEU A 42 -9.93 9.01 -7.53
N LEU A 43 -9.23 10.13 -7.67
CA LEU A 43 -9.68 11.42 -7.15
C LEU A 43 -10.89 11.97 -7.92
N ASP A 44 -10.93 11.80 -9.23
CA ASP A 44 -12.06 12.20 -10.06
C ASP A 44 -13.30 11.35 -9.72
N ARG A 45 -13.14 10.05 -9.46
CA ARG A 45 -14.23 9.19 -8.95
C ARG A 45 -14.69 9.63 -7.56
N ALA A 46 -13.79 10.03 -6.68
CA ALA A 46 -14.15 10.53 -5.36
C ALA A 46 -15.01 11.80 -5.47
N ALA A 47 -14.61 12.74 -6.32
CA ALA A 47 -15.34 13.99 -6.57
C ALA A 47 -16.71 13.72 -7.20
N ALA A 48 -16.75 12.92 -8.26
CA ALA A 48 -18.02 12.56 -8.94
C ALA A 48 -18.98 11.79 -8.04
N GLY A 49 -18.46 10.96 -7.13
CA GLY A 49 -19.23 10.17 -6.17
C GLY A 49 -19.63 10.96 -4.91
N GLY A 50 -19.23 12.22 -4.75
CA GLY A 50 -19.51 13.03 -3.55
C GLY A 50 -18.90 12.45 -2.28
N HIS A 51 -17.66 11.97 -2.35
CA HIS A 51 -16.93 11.48 -1.19
C HIS A 51 -16.27 12.64 -0.45
N ASP A 52 -16.22 12.54 0.88
CA ASP A 52 -15.64 13.55 1.76
C ASP A 52 -14.15 13.34 2.00
N ALA A 53 -13.71 12.09 1.86
CA ALA A 53 -12.32 11.73 2.03
C ALA A 53 -11.89 10.59 1.10
N VAL A 54 -10.60 10.58 0.78
CA VAL A 54 -9.91 9.49 0.10
C VAL A 54 -8.85 8.93 1.04
N PHE A 55 -8.84 7.59 1.19
CA PHE A 55 -7.84 6.87 1.96
C PHE A 55 -6.98 6.03 1.02
N VAL A 56 -5.67 6.23 1.05
CA VAL A 56 -4.73 5.52 0.17
C VAL A 56 -3.48 5.04 0.90
N HIS A 57 -2.79 4.11 0.28
CA HIS A 57 -1.45 3.70 0.67
C HIS A 57 -0.39 4.66 0.10
N HIS A 58 -0.42 4.96 -1.18
CA HIS A 58 0.47 5.90 -1.84
C HIS A 58 -0.19 7.27 -2.01
N GLY A 59 0.25 8.24 -1.21
CA GLY A 59 -0.24 9.62 -1.26
C GLY A 59 0.42 10.48 -2.33
N LEU A 60 0.37 11.80 -2.12
CA LEU A 60 0.87 12.80 -3.08
C LEU A 60 2.26 13.35 -2.74
N PHE A 61 2.72 13.19 -1.51
CA PHE A 61 3.95 13.81 -1.02
C PHE A 61 4.99 12.76 -0.63
N TRP A 62 6.20 12.90 -1.16
CA TRP A 62 7.30 12.00 -0.92
C TRP A 62 8.58 12.77 -0.55
N LYS A 63 9.42 12.19 0.28
CA LYS A 63 10.71 12.77 0.64
C LYS A 63 11.59 12.88 -0.60
N GLY A 64 12.10 14.08 -0.84
CA GLY A 64 12.94 14.39 -2.01
C GLY A 64 12.16 14.84 -3.25
N ASP A 65 10.85 14.90 -3.19
CA ASP A 65 10.04 15.48 -4.25
C ASP A 65 10.30 16.98 -4.40
N ASP A 66 10.19 17.46 -5.64
CA ASP A 66 10.10 18.87 -5.92
C ASP A 66 8.81 19.45 -5.31
N GLY A 67 8.95 20.41 -4.41
CA GLY A 67 7.81 21.05 -3.73
C GLY A 67 6.88 21.86 -4.61
N ARG A 68 7.21 22.05 -5.91
CA ARG A 68 6.39 22.83 -6.84
C ARG A 68 5.07 22.13 -7.17
N VAL A 69 3.99 22.91 -7.19
CA VAL A 69 2.64 22.44 -7.53
C VAL A 69 2.41 22.63 -9.04
N THR A 70 2.96 21.73 -9.85
CA THR A 70 2.86 21.72 -11.31
C THR A 70 2.40 20.37 -11.84
N GLY A 71 2.07 20.28 -13.11
CA GLY A 71 1.73 19.02 -13.80
C GLY A 71 0.64 18.20 -13.09
N PHE A 72 0.90 16.92 -12.92
CA PHE A 72 -0.04 15.98 -12.30
C PHE A 72 -0.35 16.34 -10.83
N ARG A 73 0.63 16.83 -10.07
CA ARG A 73 0.43 17.25 -8.68
C ARG A 73 -0.57 18.40 -8.59
N ARG A 74 -0.44 19.41 -9.47
CA ARG A 74 -1.40 20.51 -9.55
C ARG A 74 -2.82 20.00 -9.84
N ASN A 75 -2.97 19.09 -10.78
CA ASN A 75 -4.29 18.58 -11.16
C ASN A 75 -4.95 17.81 -10.02
N ARG A 76 -4.22 16.92 -9.36
CA ARG A 76 -4.70 16.13 -8.22
C ARG A 76 -5.08 17.01 -7.03
N LEU A 77 -4.22 17.96 -6.67
CA LEU A 77 -4.51 18.91 -5.59
C LEU A 77 -5.72 19.78 -5.93
N ARG A 78 -5.86 20.25 -7.18
CA ARG A 78 -7.04 20.99 -7.62
C ARG A 78 -8.32 20.18 -7.43
N THR A 79 -8.34 18.90 -7.82
CA THR A 79 -9.52 18.04 -7.62
C THR A 79 -9.90 17.94 -6.15
N LEU A 80 -8.93 17.70 -5.27
CA LEU A 80 -9.17 17.58 -3.83
C LEU A 80 -9.68 18.90 -3.23
N LEU A 81 -8.97 20.00 -3.44
CA LEU A 81 -9.27 21.30 -2.84
C LEU A 81 -10.57 21.92 -3.37
N ALA A 82 -10.85 21.77 -4.66
CA ALA A 82 -12.08 22.32 -5.25
C ALA A 82 -13.35 21.57 -4.81
N ASN A 83 -13.22 20.36 -4.28
CA ASN A 83 -14.35 19.54 -3.82
C ASN A 83 -14.33 19.33 -2.29
N ASP A 84 -13.46 20.02 -1.54
CA ASP A 84 -13.30 19.88 -0.10
C ASP A 84 -13.10 18.43 0.36
N ILE A 85 -12.31 17.63 -0.41
CA ILE A 85 -12.03 16.23 -0.16
C ILE A 85 -10.72 16.09 0.62
N SER A 86 -10.79 15.46 1.79
CA SER A 86 -9.59 15.11 2.57
C SER A 86 -8.83 13.95 1.93
N LEU A 87 -7.49 14.03 1.90
CA LEU A 87 -6.63 12.91 1.52
C LEU A 87 -5.87 12.37 2.71
N PHE A 88 -6.09 11.11 3.04
CA PHE A 88 -5.32 10.36 4.03
C PHE A 88 -4.42 9.37 3.32
N ALA A 89 -3.14 9.33 3.69
CA ALA A 89 -2.20 8.34 3.20
C ALA A 89 -1.46 7.69 4.36
N TYR A 90 -1.41 6.35 4.37
CA TYR A 90 -0.61 5.58 5.31
C TYR A 90 0.19 4.55 4.53
N HIS A 91 1.50 4.72 4.50
CA HIS A 91 2.45 3.91 3.72
C HIS A 91 3.05 2.79 4.59
N LEU A 92 4.26 2.94 5.09
CA LEU A 92 4.90 1.89 5.91
C LEU A 92 4.07 1.46 7.13
N PRO A 93 3.35 2.34 7.84
CA PRO A 93 2.48 1.90 8.94
C PRO A 93 1.44 0.87 8.52
N LEU A 94 0.88 1.02 7.31
CA LEU A 94 -0.07 0.03 6.78
C LEU A 94 0.63 -1.24 6.31
N ASP A 95 1.89 -1.17 5.84
CA ASP A 95 2.63 -2.37 5.44
C ASP A 95 2.95 -3.30 6.61
N VAL A 96 3.34 -2.73 7.76
CA VAL A 96 3.84 -3.50 8.91
C VAL A 96 2.78 -3.85 9.94
N HIS A 97 1.58 -3.31 9.85
CA HIS A 97 0.55 -3.56 10.85
C HIS A 97 0.27 -5.06 10.97
N PRO A 98 0.32 -5.65 12.19
CA PRO A 98 0.32 -7.10 12.36
C PRO A 98 -1.00 -7.77 11.94
N GLU A 99 -2.09 -7.03 11.91
CA GLU A 99 -3.40 -7.55 11.53
C GLU A 99 -3.94 -6.94 10.22
N LEU A 100 -3.83 -5.62 10.06
CA LEU A 100 -4.41 -4.88 8.94
C LEU A 100 -3.42 -4.65 7.79
N GLY A 101 -2.14 -4.94 8.03
CA GLY A 101 -1.06 -4.65 7.10
C GLY A 101 -1.10 -5.52 5.84
N ASN A 102 -0.52 -4.99 4.78
CA ASN A 102 -0.49 -5.66 3.48
C ASN A 102 0.10 -7.07 3.56
N ASN A 103 1.24 -7.23 4.27
CA ASN A 103 1.86 -8.53 4.47
C ASN A 103 0.96 -9.49 5.26
N ALA A 104 0.39 -9.02 6.38
CA ALA A 104 -0.48 -9.81 7.23
C ALA A 104 -1.77 -10.26 6.50
N GLN A 105 -2.37 -9.35 5.75
CA GLN A 105 -3.58 -9.65 4.99
C GLN A 105 -3.31 -10.61 3.83
N LEU A 106 -2.18 -10.49 3.14
CA LEU A 106 -1.78 -11.46 2.12
C LEU A 106 -1.53 -12.84 2.74
N ALA A 107 -0.80 -12.90 3.84
CA ALA A 107 -0.56 -14.16 4.57
C ALA A 107 -1.88 -14.81 5.01
N ARG A 108 -2.83 -14.02 5.54
CA ARG A 108 -4.16 -14.48 5.93
C ARG A 108 -4.96 -15.00 4.74
N LEU A 109 -4.96 -14.26 3.62
CA LEU A 109 -5.65 -14.66 2.39
C LEU A 109 -5.16 -16.00 1.86
N MET A 110 -3.85 -16.23 1.98
CA MET A 110 -3.17 -17.45 1.53
C MET A 110 -3.17 -18.58 2.56
N GLY A 111 -3.69 -18.35 3.78
CA GLY A 111 -3.65 -19.32 4.87
C GLY A 111 -2.24 -19.60 5.41
N TRP A 112 -1.27 -18.71 5.17
CA TRP A 112 0.10 -18.87 5.64
C TRP A 112 0.22 -18.58 7.14
N GLN A 113 1.11 -19.32 7.80
CA GLN A 113 1.33 -19.22 9.24
C GLN A 113 2.53 -18.33 9.55
N GLY A 114 2.29 -17.21 10.27
CA GLY A 114 3.35 -16.29 10.66
C GLY A 114 4.30 -16.86 11.68
N GLU A 115 5.61 -16.62 11.49
CA GLU A 115 6.69 -16.98 12.43
C GLU A 115 7.38 -15.74 12.99
N GLY A 116 7.20 -14.55 12.40
CA GLY A 116 7.81 -13.31 12.85
C GLY A 116 7.99 -12.28 11.74
N CYS A 117 8.85 -11.32 12.01
CA CYS A 117 9.18 -10.24 11.09
C CYS A 117 10.72 -10.19 10.88
N PHE A 118 11.14 -9.55 9.79
CA PHE A 118 12.55 -9.32 9.46
C PHE A 118 12.76 -7.94 8.82
N ALA A 119 13.99 -7.60 8.51
CA ALA A 119 14.45 -6.32 8.00
C ALA A 119 14.26 -5.15 8.99
N ASP A 120 14.77 -3.97 8.59
CA ASP A 120 14.65 -2.75 9.38
C ASP A 120 13.18 -2.38 9.61
N GLN A 121 12.87 -1.89 10.80
CA GLN A 121 11.52 -1.52 11.23
C GLN A 121 10.46 -2.64 11.09
N ALA A 122 10.88 -3.93 11.02
CA ALA A 122 10.00 -5.09 10.84
C ALA A 122 9.19 -5.06 9.52
N LEU A 123 9.76 -4.46 8.45
CA LEU A 123 9.08 -4.31 7.16
C LEU A 123 8.82 -5.63 6.44
N GLY A 124 9.57 -6.67 6.76
CA GLY A 124 9.38 -8.01 6.21
C GLY A 124 8.58 -8.89 7.16
N TRP A 125 7.72 -9.71 6.60
CA TRP A 125 6.99 -10.77 7.29
C TRP A 125 7.58 -12.14 6.90
N ILE A 126 7.67 -13.06 7.83
CA ILE A 126 8.15 -14.42 7.58
C ILE A 126 7.21 -15.45 8.16
N GLY A 127 7.04 -16.58 7.47
CA GLY A 127 6.18 -17.66 7.89
C GLY A 127 6.33 -18.92 7.05
N ARG A 128 5.33 -19.80 7.16
CA ARG A 128 5.26 -21.08 6.44
C ARG A 128 4.07 -21.10 5.48
N PRO A 129 4.16 -21.87 4.37
CA PRO A 129 3.02 -22.12 3.50
C PRO A 129 1.89 -22.82 4.26
N ALA A 130 0.67 -22.75 3.69
CA ALA A 130 -0.50 -23.38 4.27
C ALA A 130 -0.40 -24.92 4.36
N ARG A 131 0.34 -25.49 3.41
CA ARG A 131 0.59 -26.95 3.35
C ARG A 131 2.09 -27.20 3.27
N GLU A 132 2.56 -28.18 4.02
CA GLU A 132 3.95 -28.62 3.95
C GLU A 132 4.25 -29.25 2.60
N GLY A 133 5.40 -28.89 2.01
CA GLY A 133 5.84 -29.44 0.73
C GLY A 133 5.21 -28.81 -0.52
N GLU A 134 4.42 -27.75 -0.40
CA GLU A 134 3.91 -27.03 -1.58
C GLU A 134 5.07 -26.56 -2.45
N SER A 135 4.93 -26.75 -3.78
CA SER A 135 5.93 -26.25 -4.72
C SER A 135 5.76 -24.73 -4.95
N ALA A 136 6.83 -24.06 -5.37
CA ALA A 136 6.78 -22.66 -5.72
C ALA A 136 5.74 -22.36 -6.82
N HIS A 137 5.58 -23.28 -7.77
CA HIS A 137 4.54 -23.19 -8.82
C HIS A 137 3.13 -23.28 -8.23
N ALA A 138 2.88 -24.21 -7.31
CA ALA A 138 1.56 -24.34 -6.66
C ALA A 138 1.19 -23.07 -5.89
N ILE A 139 2.14 -22.47 -5.17
CA ILE A 139 1.96 -21.18 -4.48
C ILE A 139 1.69 -20.06 -5.48
N ALA A 140 2.40 -20.00 -6.60
CA ALA A 140 2.17 -19.00 -7.64
C ALA A 140 0.75 -19.12 -8.24
N CYS A 141 0.27 -20.34 -8.53
CA CYS A 141 -1.10 -20.57 -9.00
C CYS A 141 -2.14 -20.14 -7.95
N ALA A 142 -1.91 -20.45 -6.69
CA ALA A 142 -2.81 -20.04 -5.60
C ALA A 142 -2.84 -18.50 -5.46
N LEU A 143 -1.70 -17.82 -5.57
CA LEU A 143 -1.62 -16.36 -5.62
C LEU A 143 -2.37 -15.77 -6.82
N ALA A 144 -2.19 -16.38 -8.01
CA ALA A 144 -2.91 -15.95 -9.22
C ALA A 144 -4.43 -16.02 -9.02
N ALA A 145 -4.91 -17.10 -8.47
CA ALA A 145 -6.34 -17.29 -8.17
C ALA A 145 -6.85 -16.29 -7.14
N ALA A 146 -6.09 -16.07 -6.07
CA ALA A 146 -6.47 -15.16 -4.98
C ALA A 146 -6.45 -13.68 -5.37
N LEU A 147 -5.50 -13.27 -6.21
CA LEU A 147 -5.27 -11.87 -6.60
C LEU A 147 -5.84 -11.50 -7.98
N GLY A 148 -6.38 -12.47 -8.73
CA GLY A 148 -6.94 -12.26 -10.05
C GLY A 148 -5.90 -11.88 -11.12
N ARG A 149 -4.62 -12.15 -10.87
CA ARG A 149 -3.52 -11.90 -11.81
C ARG A 149 -2.37 -12.86 -11.58
N GLU A 150 -1.69 -13.24 -12.66
CA GLU A 150 -0.52 -14.11 -12.56
C GLU A 150 0.70 -13.37 -11.97
N PRO A 151 1.36 -13.94 -10.94
CA PRO A 151 2.62 -13.44 -10.45
C PRO A 151 3.77 -13.85 -11.39
N LEU A 152 4.84 -13.05 -11.42
CA LEU A 152 6.08 -13.45 -12.05
C LEU A 152 6.81 -14.46 -11.13
N LEU A 153 6.92 -15.71 -11.57
CA LEU A 153 7.72 -16.72 -10.88
C LEU A 153 9.14 -16.75 -11.46
N VAL A 154 10.12 -16.54 -10.58
CA VAL A 154 11.54 -16.62 -10.94
C VAL A 154 12.20 -17.75 -10.16
N GLY A 155 12.83 -18.69 -10.84
CA GLY A 155 13.51 -19.84 -10.24
C GLY A 155 12.82 -21.17 -10.53
N ASP A 156 13.24 -22.22 -9.79
CA ASP A 156 12.66 -23.56 -9.94
C ASP A 156 11.26 -23.66 -9.35
N GLY A 157 10.27 -23.70 -10.23
CA GLY A 157 8.87 -23.83 -9.85
C GLY A 157 8.52 -25.13 -9.14
N GLN A 158 9.31 -26.19 -9.30
CA GLN A 158 9.06 -27.49 -8.67
C GLN A 158 9.66 -27.60 -7.26
N ARG A 159 10.47 -26.61 -6.86
CA ARG A 159 11.09 -26.59 -5.54
C ARG A 159 10.01 -26.51 -4.45
N ALA A 160 10.09 -27.44 -3.48
CA ALA A 160 9.25 -27.39 -2.28
C ALA A 160 9.62 -26.20 -1.41
N VAL A 161 8.60 -25.41 -1.06
CA VAL A 161 8.74 -24.19 -0.24
C VAL A 161 8.54 -24.56 1.23
N ARG A 162 9.54 -24.28 2.06
CA ARG A 162 9.49 -24.52 3.51
C ARG A 162 9.19 -23.26 4.30
N ARG A 163 9.62 -22.09 3.78
CA ARG A 163 9.43 -20.78 4.40
C ARG A 163 9.10 -19.75 3.35
N ILE A 164 8.27 -18.81 3.72
CA ILE A 164 7.84 -17.68 2.90
C ILE A 164 8.31 -16.40 3.58
N ALA A 165 8.91 -15.52 2.80
CA ALA A 165 9.20 -14.16 3.22
C ALA A 165 8.40 -13.21 2.34
N LEU A 166 7.67 -12.29 2.97
CA LEU A 166 6.97 -11.19 2.31
C LEU A 166 7.69 -9.89 2.64
N GLN A 167 7.94 -9.10 1.63
CA GLN A 167 8.46 -7.77 1.81
C GLN A 167 7.84 -6.84 0.79
N VAL A 168 7.24 -5.76 1.26
CA VAL A 168 6.86 -4.66 0.39
C VAL A 168 8.15 -3.93 0.00
N PHE A 169 8.38 -3.80 -1.30
CA PHE A 169 9.60 -3.17 -1.80
C PHE A 169 9.61 -1.68 -1.46
N ARG A 170 10.68 -1.28 -0.81
CA ARG A 170 11.06 0.12 -0.66
C ARG A 170 11.36 0.69 -2.05
N HIS A 171 10.51 1.55 -2.57
CA HIS A 171 10.87 2.33 -3.76
C HIS A 171 12.01 3.25 -3.36
N GLY A 172 13.23 2.89 -3.77
CA GLY A 172 14.37 3.80 -3.68
C GLY A 172 14.04 5.09 -4.45
N ALA A 173 14.32 6.24 -3.85
CA ALA A 173 14.28 7.51 -4.55
C ALA A 173 15.10 7.36 -5.84
N GLY A 174 14.44 7.34 -7.03
CA GLY A 174 15.14 7.28 -8.30
C GLY A 174 14.58 6.38 -9.39
N GLN A 175 13.50 5.63 -9.16
CA GLN A 175 12.86 4.90 -10.27
C GLN A 175 11.64 5.65 -10.81
N HIS A 176 11.90 6.70 -11.58
CA HIS A 176 10.99 7.08 -12.65
C HIS A 176 10.96 5.89 -13.63
N ALA A 177 9.84 5.19 -13.71
CA ALA A 177 9.60 4.22 -14.74
C ALA A 177 9.76 4.96 -16.08
N ARG A 178 10.89 4.75 -16.75
CA ARG A 178 11.01 5.04 -18.17
C ARG A 178 10.18 4.00 -18.88
N VAL A 179 8.96 4.35 -19.22
CA VAL A 179 8.24 3.68 -20.29
C VAL A 179 8.99 4.12 -21.55
N GLY A 180 9.92 3.28 -22.00
CA GLY A 180 10.50 3.40 -23.32
C GLY A 180 9.42 3.06 -24.33
N GLY A 181 9.29 3.94 -25.35
CA GLY A 181 8.43 3.76 -26.49
C GLY A 181 8.83 2.61 -27.39
#